data_72e088ca5d548d5ad438238ca864aa9b
#
_entry.id   72e088ca5d548d5ad438238ca864aa9b
#
_cell.length_a   1.000
_cell.length_b   1.000
_cell.length_c   1.000
_cell.angle_alpha   90.00
_cell.angle_beta   90.00
_cell.angle_gamma   90.00
#
_symmetry.space_group_name_H-M   'P 1'
#
loop_
_entity.id
_entity.type
_entity.pdbx_description
1 polymer ?
#
loop_
_entity_poly.entity_id
_entity_poly.type
_entity_poly.pdbx_seq_one_letter_code
_entity_poly.pdbx_strand_id
1 'polypeptide(L)'
;MKTFISDLHLVIDKKHGNYHLLNIYFKNGNAYVSDGWVLIRQPLSYSDIEGKEALENVAISGEKFKAIRKMKHVTATKAGFYCVSKEGESVLFEYEKDFKMPDFESVIPKPDKEHHLCELGIDLERLNKLRLAMIKNK
;
A
#
# COMPACT_ATOMS: atom_id res chain seq x y z
N MET A 1 14.67 9.43 -7.37
CA MET A 1 13.52 9.89 -6.61
C MET A 1 12.51 8.77 -6.50
N LYS A 2 12.03 8.47 -5.33
CA LYS A 2 11.16 7.31 -5.10
C LYS A 2 9.72 7.77 -4.95
N THR A 3 8.87 7.28 -5.82
CA THR A 3 7.46 7.59 -5.83
C THR A 3 6.76 7.09 -4.58
N PHE A 4 6.95 5.82 -4.26
CA PHE A 4 6.49 5.21 -3.02
C PHE A 4 7.68 4.73 -2.23
N ILE A 5 7.58 4.79 -0.91
CA ILE A 5 8.66 4.38 -0.04
C ILE A 5 8.80 2.87 0.07
N SER A 6 7.71 2.15 -0.05
CA SER A 6 7.67 0.69 0.17
C SER A 6 7.12 -0.04 -1.03
N ASP A 7 7.55 -1.28 -1.17
CA ASP A 7 7.04 -2.21 -2.19
C ASP A 7 5.80 -2.93 -1.68
N LEU A 8 4.74 -2.17 -1.39
CA LEU A 8 3.52 -2.67 -0.76
C LEU A 8 2.87 -3.81 -1.53
N HIS A 9 3.03 -3.84 -2.85
CA HIS A 9 2.48 -4.91 -3.68
C HIS A 9 3.07 -6.29 -3.37
N LEU A 10 4.22 -6.37 -2.70
CA LEU A 10 4.82 -7.65 -2.30
C LEU A 10 4.05 -8.35 -1.18
N VAL A 11 3.21 -7.62 -0.45
CA VAL A 11 2.34 -8.21 0.56
C VAL A 11 1.18 -9.00 -0.06
N ILE A 12 0.76 -8.60 -1.26
CA ILE A 12 -0.42 -9.16 -1.91
C ILE A 12 -0.16 -10.61 -2.33
N ASP A 13 -1.04 -11.51 -1.90
CA ASP A 13 -1.03 -12.91 -2.32
C ASP A 13 -2.01 -13.09 -3.48
N LYS A 14 -1.49 -13.25 -4.68
CA LYS A 14 -2.30 -13.42 -5.91
C LYS A 14 -3.16 -14.69 -5.91
N LYS A 15 -2.80 -15.66 -5.09
CA LYS A 15 -3.54 -16.92 -4.96
C LYS A 15 -4.69 -16.83 -3.97
N HIS A 16 -4.78 -15.73 -3.24
CA HIS A 16 -5.84 -15.54 -2.27
C HIS A 16 -7.19 -15.40 -2.98
N GLY A 17 -8.19 -16.16 -2.54
CA GLY A 17 -9.52 -16.12 -3.14
C GLY A 17 -10.30 -14.83 -2.86
N ASN A 18 -9.85 -14.00 -1.95
CA ASN A 18 -10.49 -12.75 -1.61
C ASN A 18 -9.88 -11.59 -2.40
N TYR A 19 -10.56 -11.17 -3.45
CA TYR A 19 -10.08 -10.09 -4.32
C TYR A 19 -9.95 -8.74 -3.61
N HIS A 20 -10.60 -8.52 -2.46
CA HIS A 20 -10.42 -7.30 -1.66
C HIS A 20 -9.00 -7.18 -1.11
N LEU A 21 -8.28 -8.28 -1.01
CA LEU A 21 -6.89 -8.30 -0.56
C LEU A 21 -5.88 -8.17 -1.71
N LEU A 22 -6.34 -7.92 -2.93
CA LEU A 22 -5.48 -7.73 -4.10
C LEU A 22 -5.17 -6.25 -4.39
N ASN A 23 -5.70 -5.35 -3.57
CA ASN A 23 -5.58 -3.91 -3.75
C ASN A 23 -4.74 -3.27 -2.65
N ILE A 24 -4.20 -2.11 -2.98
CA ILE A 24 -3.63 -1.17 -2.02
C ILE A 24 -4.65 -0.06 -1.85
N TYR A 25 -5.01 0.24 -0.60
CA TYR A 25 -6.04 1.19 -0.25
C TYR A 25 -5.43 2.46 0.31
N PHE A 26 -6.07 3.59 0.04
CA PHE A 26 -5.64 4.89 0.53
C PHE A 26 -6.77 5.55 1.31
N LYS A 27 -6.49 5.90 2.56
CA LYS A 27 -7.45 6.54 3.45
C LYS A 27 -6.73 7.28 4.58
N ASN A 28 -7.27 8.42 4.99
CA ASN A 28 -6.76 9.20 6.12
C ASN A 28 -5.25 9.51 6.04
N GLY A 29 -4.76 9.77 4.84
CA GLY A 29 -3.34 10.08 4.63
C GLY A 29 -2.41 8.87 4.74
N ASN A 30 -2.94 7.66 4.69
CA ASN A 30 -2.18 6.41 4.77
C ASN A 30 -2.45 5.51 3.58
N ALA A 31 -1.46 4.67 3.26
CA ALA A 31 -1.63 3.53 2.37
C ALA A 31 -1.74 2.26 3.20
N TYR A 32 -2.68 1.40 2.85
CA TYR A 32 -2.94 0.13 3.53
C TYR A 32 -2.83 -1.02 2.56
N VAL A 33 -2.19 -2.09 2.99
CA VAL A 33 -2.15 -3.36 2.26
C VAL A 33 -2.16 -4.52 3.24
N SER A 34 -2.86 -5.58 2.90
CA SER A 34 -2.96 -6.78 3.73
C SER A 34 -3.11 -8.02 2.87
N ASP A 35 -2.63 -9.16 3.36
CA ASP A 35 -2.91 -10.48 2.80
C ASP A 35 -3.83 -11.32 3.70
N GLY A 36 -4.43 -10.70 4.71
CA GLY A 36 -5.26 -11.35 5.72
C GLY A 36 -4.50 -11.78 6.97
N TRP A 37 -3.17 -11.84 6.92
CA TRP A 37 -2.30 -12.25 8.02
C TRP A 37 -1.38 -11.13 8.48
N VAL A 38 -0.91 -10.31 7.54
CA VAL A 38 -0.12 -9.13 7.83
C VAL A 38 -0.82 -7.90 7.28
N LEU A 39 -0.63 -6.77 7.95
CA LEU A 39 -1.15 -5.47 7.55
C LEU A 39 -0.03 -4.45 7.61
N ILE A 40 0.14 -3.69 6.54
CA ILE A 40 1.01 -2.51 6.54
C ILE A 40 0.14 -1.27 6.42
N ARG A 41 0.34 -0.34 7.33
CA ARG A 41 -0.18 1.02 7.25
C ARG A 41 1.01 1.97 7.11
N GLN A 42 1.07 2.70 6.02
CA GLN A 42 2.19 3.59 5.75
C GLN A 42 1.72 5.01 5.47
N PRO A 43 2.22 6.01 6.21
CA PRO A 43 1.87 7.41 5.95
C PRO A 43 2.31 7.86 4.56
N LEU A 44 1.43 8.56 3.86
CA LEU A 44 1.73 9.12 2.54
C LEU A 44 2.71 10.28 2.61
N SER A 45 2.89 10.86 3.80
CA SER A 45 3.87 11.92 4.03
C SER A 45 5.31 11.50 3.71
N TYR A 46 5.59 10.20 3.72
CA TYR A 46 6.90 9.67 3.38
C TYR A 46 7.11 9.47 1.86
N SER A 47 6.10 9.70 1.03
CA SER A 47 6.22 9.56 -0.41
C SER A 47 6.44 10.92 -1.10
N ASP A 48 7.03 10.89 -2.29
CA ASP A 48 7.27 12.07 -3.12
C ASP A 48 6.17 12.29 -4.17
N ILE A 49 5.02 11.65 -3.98
CA ILE A 49 3.90 11.76 -4.92
C ILE A 49 3.27 13.15 -4.83
N GLU A 50 3.13 13.81 -5.97
CA GLU A 50 2.36 15.04 -6.05
C GLU A 50 0.86 14.72 -6.00
N GLY A 51 0.06 15.60 -5.40
CA GLY A 51 -1.39 15.45 -5.32
C GLY A 51 -1.86 14.41 -4.31
N LYS A 52 -1.10 14.15 -3.25
CA LYS A 52 -1.44 13.15 -2.21
C LYS A 52 -2.83 13.34 -1.62
N GLU A 53 -3.32 14.55 -1.58
CA GLU A 53 -4.64 14.89 -1.06
C GLU A 53 -5.78 14.27 -1.88
N ALA A 54 -5.51 13.85 -3.11
CA ALA A 54 -6.47 13.11 -3.91
C ALA A 54 -6.57 11.63 -3.51
N LEU A 55 -5.63 11.13 -2.71
CA LEU A 55 -5.57 9.73 -2.26
C LEU A 55 -6.41 9.54 -1.01
N GLU A 56 -7.72 9.69 -1.15
CA GLU A 56 -8.68 9.49 -0.06
C GLU A 56 -9.82 8.60 -0.53
N ASN A 57 -10.04 7.48 0.17
CA ASN A 57 -11.06 6.49 -0.17
C ASN A 57 -10.93 5.94 -1.59
N VAL A 58 -9.71 5.70 -2.03
CA VAL A 58 -9.42 5.12 -3.33
C VAL A 58 -8.57 3.86 -3.19
N ALA A 59 -8.58 3.02 -4.20
CA ALA A 59 -7.81 1.78 -4.23
C ALA A 59 -7.13 1.60 -5.59
N ILE A 60 -5.98 0.95 -5.58
CA ILE A 60 -5.25 0.56 -6.78
C ILE A 60 -4.83 -0.90 -6.68
N SER A 61 -4.93 -1.65 -7.76
CA SER A 61 -4.50 -3.06 -7.75
C SER A 61 -3.00 -3.18 -7.56
N GLY A 62 -2.56 -4.30 -6.99
CA GLY A 62 -1.14 -4.57 -6.79
C GLY A 62 -0.35 -4.60 -8.08
N GLU A 63 -0.95 -5.04 -9.18
CA GLU A 63 -0.29 -5.05 -10.50
C GLU A 63 -0.07 -3.65 -11.04
N LYS A 64 -1.08 -2.78 -10.92
CA LYS A 64 -0.95 -1.36 -11.28
C LYS A 64 0.09 -0.66 -10.39
N PHE A 65 0.06 -0.92 -9.09
CA PHE A 65 1.05 -0.36 -8.16
C PHE A 65 2.47 -0.75 -8.54
N LYS A 66 2.70 -2.00 -8.89
CA LYS A 66 4.01 -2.48 -9.35
C LYS A 66 4.48 -1.73 -10.61
N ALA A 67 3.56 -1.48 -11.54
CA ALA A 67 3.88 -0.72 -12.75
C ALA A 67 4.17 0.76 -12.41
N ILE A 68 3.37 1.37 -11.53
CA ILE A 68 3.56 2.76 -11.08
C ILE A 68 4.93 2.95 -10.43
N ARG A 69 5.40 1.97 -9.66
CA ARG A 69 6.71 2.01 -9.01
C ARG A 69 7.88 2.18 -10.00
N LYS A 70 7.70 1.78 -11.24
CA LYS A 70 8.72 1.86 -12.28
C LYS A 70 8.71 3.18 -13.05
N MET A 71 7.69 4.01 -12.83
CA MET A 71 7.54 5.28 -13.52
C MET A 71 8.51 6.34 -12.99
N LYS A 72 8.87 7.29 -13.86
CA LYS A 72 9.79 8.37 -13.52
C LYS A 72 9.09 9.44 -12.68
N HIS A 73 7.89 9.84 -13.10
CA HIS A 73 7.06 10.81 -12.39
C HIS A 73 5.69 10.24 -12.15
N VAL A 74 5.13 10.52 -10.98
CA VAL A 74 3.81 10.06 -10.58
C VAL A 74 3.07 11.21 -9.90
N THR A 75 1.87 11.47 -10.37
CA THR A 75 0.97 12.46 -9.79
C THR A 75 -0.36 11.80 -9.47
N ALA A 76 -0.83 11.91 -8.23
CA ALA A 76 -2.15 11.44 -7.86
C ALA A 76 -3.20 12.45 -8.29
N THR A 77 -4.24 11.97 -8.95
CA THR A 77 -5.37 12.79 -9.41
C THR A 77 -6.68 12.16 -8.92
N LYS A 78 -7.79 12.81 -9.15
CA LYS A 78 -9.11 12.24 -8.82
C LYS A 78 -9.48 11.03 -9.66
N ALA A 79 -8.91 10.91 -10.86
CA ALA A 79 -9.19 9.79 -11.77
C ALA A 79 -8.26 8.59 -11.57
N GLY A 80 -7.05 8.81 -11.07
CA GLY A 80 -6.05 7.77 -10.91
C GLY A 80 -4.65 8.36 -10.76
N PHE A 81 -3.65 7.52 -10.98
CA PHE A 81 -2.25 7.95 -11.01
C PHE A 81 -1.84 8.30 -12.43
N TYR A 82 -1.56 9.55 -12.66
CA TYR A 82 -0.98 10.03 -13.91
C TYR A 82 0.54 9.87 -13.83
N CYS A 83 1.10 9.09 -14.73
CA CYS A 83 2.50 8.72 -14.68
C CYS A 83 3.22 9.04 -15.98
N VAL A 84 4.50 9.34 -15.87
CA VAL A 84 5.39 9.51 -17.03
C VAL A 84 6.52 8.48 -16.91
N SER A 85 6.69 7.68 -17.96
CA SER A 85 7.74 6.66 -18.01
C SER A 85 9.13 7.28 -18.21
N LYS A 86 10.16 6.45 -18.08
CA LYS A 86 11.55 6.87 -18.34
C LYS A 86 11.76 7.30 -19.79
N GLU A 87 10.98 6.76 -20.71
CA GLU A 87 10.99 7.07 -22.13
C GLU A 87 10.14 8.30 -22.47
N GLY A 88 9.49 8.92 -21.49
CA GLY A 88 8.66 10.10 -21.67
C GLY A 88 7.21 9.83 -22.05
N GLU A 89 6.79 8.58 -22.07
CA GLU A 89 5.40 8.21 -22.35
C GLU A 89 4.50 8.47 -21.15
N SER A 90 3.33 9.02 -21.39
CA SER A 90 2.32 9.30 -20.36
C SER A 90 1.30 8.17 -20.29
N VAL A 91 0.93 7.78 -19.08
CA VAL A 91 -0.10 6.77 -18.84
C VAL A 91 -0.90 7.14 -17.59
N LEU A 92 -2.21 6.86 -17.62
CA LEU A 92 -3.08 7.00 -16.47
C LEU A 92 -3.45 5.62 -15.95
N PHE A 93 -3.11 5.33 -14.69
CA PHE A 93 -3.55 4.14 -13.99
C PHE A 93 -4.80 4.49 -13.18
N GLU A 94 -5.96 4.12 -13.68
CA GLU A 94 -7.22 4.42 -13.02
C GLU A 94 -7.38 3.65 -11.70
N TYR A 95 -8.03 4.30 -10.72
CA TYR A 95 -8.39 3.64 -9.47
C TYR A 95 -9.40 2.53 -9.72
N GLU A 96 -9.41 1.54 -8.84
CA GLU A 96 -10.42 0.50 -8.84
C GLU A 96 -11.80 1.12 -8.56
N LYS A 97 -12.81 0.70 -9.32
CA LYS A 97 -14.16 1.29 -9.25
C LYS A 97 -15.07 0.53 -8.29
N ASP A 98 -14.97 -0.79 -8.28
CA ASP A 98 -15.84 -1.66 -7.50
C ASP A 98 -15.06 -2.27 -6.33
N PHE A 99 -14.90 -1.51 -5.27
CA PHE A 99 -14.26 -2.01 -4.06
C PHE A 99 -15.02 -1.54 -2.82
N LYS A 100 -14.90 -2.32 -1.76
CA LYS A 100 -15.36 -1.94 -0.44
C LYS A 100 -14.13 -1.68 0.43
N MET A 101 -14.03 -0.49 0.98
CA MET A 101 -12.91 -0.14 1.86
C MET A 101 -12.97 -0.98 3.13
N PRO A 102 -11.95 -1.85 3.38
CA PRO A 102 -11.89 -2.58 4.65
C PRO A 102 -11.66 -1.64 5.82
N ASP A 103 -12.17 -2.03 6.99
CA ASP A 103 -11.92 -1.30 8.22
C ASP A 103 -10.57 -1.72 8.82
N PHE A 104 -9.51 -1.18 8.27
CA PHE A 104 -8.14 -1.51 8.71
C PHE A 104 -7.84 -1.04 10.12
N GLU A 105 -8.40 0.10 10.52
CA GLU A 105 -8.11 0.69 11.83
C GLU A 105 -8.66 -0.17 12.99
N SER A 106 -9.74 -0.92 12.76
CA SER A 106 -10.32 -1.80 13.78
C SER A 106 -9.41 -2.97 14.16
N VAL A 107 -8.51 -3.38 13.25
CA VAL A 107 -7.62 -4.53 13.49
C VAL A 107 -6.23 -4.09 13.96
N ILE A 108 -5.93 -2.79 13.94
CA ILE A 108 -4.65 -2.27 14.45
C ILE A 108 -4.74 -2.13 15.96
N PRO A 109 -3.86 -2.81 16.73
CA PRO A 109 -3.86 -2.68 18.18
C PRO A 109 -3.59 -1.26 18.62
N LYS A 110 -4.36 -0.77 19.59
CA LYS A 110 -4.11 0.52 20.24
C LYS A 110 -3.21 0.29 21.45
N PRO A 111 -2.32 1.23 21.76
CA PRO A 111 -1.50 1.14 22.96
C PRO A 111 -2.38 0.99 24.20
N ASP A 112 -2.14 -0.05 24.98
CA ASP A 112 -2.83 -0.30 26.24
C ASP A 112 -1.76 -0.50 27.32
N LYS A 113 -1.81 0.35 28.36
CA LYS A 113 -0.84 0.31 29.45
C LYS A 113 -1.08 -0.86 30.43
N GLU A 114 -2.26 -1.46 30.40
CA GLU A 114 -2.64 -2.54 31.32
C GLU A 114 -2.30 -3.93 30.81
N HIS A 115 -2.02 -4.08 29.53
CA HIS A 115 -1.72 -5.37 28.91
C HIS A 115 -0.25 -5.47 28.55
N HIS A 116 0.38 -6.50 29.12
CA HIS A 116 1.77 -6.84 28.82
C HIS A 116 1.82 -8.13 28.01
N LEU A 117 2.61 -8.13 26.97
CA LEU A 117 2.87 -9.33 26.17
C LEU A 117 3.93 -10.16 26.89
N CYS A 118 3.52 -11.32 27.41
CA CYS A 118 4.43 -12.25 28.10
C CYS A 118 5.11 -13.22 27.13
N GLU A 119 4.47 -13.51 26.02
CA GLU A 119 4.94 -14.49 25.04
C GLU A 119 4.54 -14.06 23.64
N LEU A 120 5.44 -14.22 22.67
CA LEU A 120 5.21 -13.84 21.27
C LEU A 120 5.59 -14.99 20.33
N GLY A 121 4.60 -15.48 19.57
CA GLY A 121 4.86 -16.40 18.46
C GLY A 121 4.99 -15.63 17.15
N ILE A 122 6.03 -15.93 16.39
CA ILE A 122 6.31 -15.25 15.12
C ILE A 122 6.38 -16.27 13.98
N ASP A 123 5.61 -16.01 12.91
CA ASP A 123 5.74 -16.74 11.66
C ASP A 123 6.82 -16.05 10.81
N LEU A 124 7.93 -16.74 10.61
CA LEU A 124 9.09 -16.18 9.91
C LEU A 124 8.82 -15.86 8.43
N GLU A 125 7.95 -16.62 7.77
CA GLU A 125 7.58 -16.33 6.37
C GLU A 125 6.84 -15.01 6.26
N ARG A 126 5.90 -14.76 7.15
CA ARG A 126 5.15 -13.51 7.20
C ARG A 126 6.03 -12.32 7.58
N LEU A 127 6.92 -12.53 8.54
CA LEU A 127 7.90 -11.51 8.93
C LEU A 127 8.83 -11.17 7.75
N ASN A 128 9.29 -12.17 7.01
CA ASN A 128 10.12 -11.96 5.82
C ASN A 128 9.36 -11.19 4.73
N LYS A 129 8.07 -11.45 4.57
CA LYS A 129 7.20 -10.74 3.62
C LYS A 129 7.13 -9.25 3.97
N LEU A 130 6.96 -8.92 5.25
CA LEU A 130 7.03 -7.54 5.73
C LEU A 130 8.39 -6.91 5.45
N ARG A 131 9.46 -7.62 5.73
CA ARG A 131 10.82 -7.14 5.47
C ARG A 131 11.05 -6.81 3.99
N LEU A 132 10.56 -7.65 3.09
CA LEU A 132 10.70 -7.44 1.65
C LEU A 132 9.89 -6.24 1.16
N ALA A 133 8.71 -6.01 1.74
CA ALA A 133 7.82 -4.92 1.36
C ALA A 133 8.26 -3.57 1.92
N MET A 134 8.93 -3.56 3.08
CA MET A 134 9.32 -2.32 3.76
C MET A 134 10.48 -1.62 3.07
N ILE A 135 10.64 -0.34 3.39
CA ILE A 135 11.74 0.47 2.87
C ILE A 135 13.06 -0.13 3.30
N LYS A 136 13.92 -0.31 2.34
CA LYS A 136 15.33 -0.59 2.65
C LYS A 136 16.00 0.72 2.98
N ASN A 137 16.27 0.95 4.24
CA ASN A 137 17.12 2.05 4.64
C ASN A 137 18.50 1.86 4.02
N LYS A 138 18.90 2.83 3.27
CA LYS A 138 20.23 2.83 2.65
C LYS A 138 21.19 3.61 3.53
#